data_15427dfeced8b7fe86c26feaac099f37
#
_entry.id   15427dfeced8b7fe86c26feaac099f37
#
_cell.length_a   1.000
_cell.length_b   1.000
_cell.length_c   1.000
_cell.angle_alpha   90.00
_cell.angle_beta   90.00
_cell.angle_gamma   90.00
#
_symmetry.space_group_name_H-M   'P 1'
#
loop_
_entity.id
_entity.type
_entity.pdbx_description
1 polymer ?
#
loop_
_entity_poly.entity_id
_entity_poly.type
_entity_poly.pdbx_seq_one_letter_code
_entity_poly.pdbx_strand_id
1 'polypeptide(L)'
;MTSNFKRRASNLRPAAFTLIEVMVVVVVIGVLSAAVLPSLGGPLAKRRLSGAAGDLHLAVRHLQEVAVLNRRTCRLLLQPATGGEAGRYAAEFAEVELDAESAFSTLKDAALPATTLPAGVRFGDFQLAADADAAPGVPRGGAAVRFFADGTADAAVLPLTDGRAVWSVLVSPNNGRARLIAGVVDEVPGGREDLDL
;
A
#
# COMPACT_ATOMS: atom_id res chain seq x y z
N MET A 1 69.38 11.69 -48.31
CA MET A 1 68.20 12.53 -48.17
C MET A 1 67.43 12.08 -46.91
N THR A 2 67.70 12.67 -45.76
CA THR A 2 67.07 12.35 -44.50
C THR A 2 66.13 13.49 -44.15
N SER A 3 64.82 13.22 -44.26
CA SER A 3 63.75 14.15 -43.92
C SER A 3 63.51 14.18 -42.39
N ASN A 4 63.87 15.30 -41.76
CA ASN A 4 63.65 15.58 -40.36
C ASN A 4 62.18 16.01 -40.16
N PHE A 5 61.34 15.10 -39.66
CA PHE A 5 59.96 15.39 -39.30
C PHE A 5 59.95 15.93 -37.84
N LYS A 6 59.96 17.27 -37.70
CA LYS A 6 59.86 17.95 -36.41
C LYS A 6 58.38 17.87 -35.92
N ARG A 7 58.11 16.96 -34.96
CA ARG A 7 56.83 16.93 -34.24
C ARG A 7 56.71 18.20 -33.41
N ARG A 8 55.77 19.02 -33.77
CA ARG A 8 55.34 20.20 -33.01
C ARG A 8 54.51 19.69 -31.81
N ALA A 9 55.13 19.57 -30.64
CA ALA A 9 54.40 19.32 -29.37
C ALA A 9 53.59 20.57 -29.05
N SER A 10 52.26 20.48 -29.20
CA SER A 10 51.32 21.49 -28.72
C SER A 10 51.32 21.41 -27.17
N ASN A 11 51.93 22.38 -26.53
CA ASN A 11 51.84 22.60 -25.08
C ASN A 11 50.40 23.01 -24.77
N LEU A 12 49.50 22.02 -24.55
CA LEU A 12 48.21 22.23 -23.90
C LEU A 12 48.51 22.53 -22.44
N ARG A 13 48.49 23.81 -22.07
CA ARG A 13 48.54 24.22 -20.67
C ARG A 13 47.27 23.69 -19.99
N PRO A 14 47.38 22.89 -18.93
CA PRO A 14 46.18 22.51 -18.18
C PRO A 14 45.54 23.78 -17.62
N ALA A 15 44.29 24.04 -17.98
CA ALA A 15 43.54 25.13 -17.40
C ALA A 15 43.31 24.74 -15.90
N ALA A 16 43.99 25.44 -14.99
CA ALA A 16 43.79 25.30 -13.56
C ALA A 16 42.50 26.05 -13.17
N PHE A 17 41.59 25.36 -12.52
CA PHE A 17 40.37 25.98 -11.97
C PHE A 17 40.74 27.01 -10.90
N THR A 18 40.09 28.15 -10.93
CA THR A 18 40.23 29.14 -9.89
C THR A 18 39.36 28.79 -8.69
N LEU A 19 39.81 29.16 -7.50
CA LEU A 19 39.05 28.92 -6.25
C LEU A 19 37.65 29.60 -6.32
N ILE A 20 37.56 30.75 -6.96
CA ILE A 20 36.30 31.48 -7.14
C ILE A 20 35.32 30.72 -8.04
N GLU A 21 35.82 30.03 -9.07
CA GLU A 21 34.99 29.25 -9.98
C GLU A 21 34.33 28.07 -9.25
N VAL A 22 35.11 27.38 -8.39
CA VAL A 22 34.56 26.31 -7.54
C VAL A 22 33.52 26.84 -6.55
N MET A 23 33.79 28.04 -5.93
CA MET A 23 32.82 28.66 -5.02
C MET A 23 31.51 29.01 -5.73
N VAL A 24 31.57 29.57 -6.93
CA VAL A 24 30.37 29.88 -7.73
C VAL A 24 29.60 28.62 -8.08
N VAL A 25 30.26 27.56 -8.51
CA VAL A 25 29.63 26.30 -8.83
C VAL A 25 28.89 25.72 -7.60
N VAL A 26 29.54 25.71 -6.43
CA VAL A 26 28.91 25.21 -5.19
C VAL A 26 27.68 26.06 -4.81
N VAL A 27 27.75 27.38 -4.94
CA VAL A 27 26.60 28.26 -4.68
C VAL A 27 25.45 27.97 -5.66
N VAL A 28 25.75 27.83 -6.95
CA VAL A 28 24.73 27.53 -7.97
C VAL A 28 24.09 26.16 -7.69
N ILE A 29 24.88 25.12 -7.39
CA ILE A 29 24.36 23.80 -7.03
C ILE A 29 23.50 23.90 -5.76
N GLY A 30 23.91 24.65 -4.76
CA GLY A 30 23.16 24.87 -3.52
C GLY A 30 21.78 25.49 -3.79
N VAL A 31 21.73 26.56 -4.59
CA VAL A 31 20.47 27.21 -4.97
C VAL A 31 19.57 26.29 -5.78
N LEU A 32 20.11 25.58 -6.77
CA LEU A 32 19.34 24.62 -7.58
C LEU A 32 18.81 23.46 -6.73
N SER A 33 19.62 22.96 -5.81
CA SER A 33 19.19 21.87 -4.90
C SER A 33 18.06 22.33 -3.98
N ALA A 34 18.11 23.55 -3.45
CA ALA A 34 17.06 24.10 -2.60
C ALA A 34 15.71 24.25 -3.33
N ALA A 35 15.73 24.49 -4.64
CA ALA A 35 14.51 24.59 -5.45
C ALA A 35 13.91 23.23 -5.79
N VAL A 36 14.73 22.17 -5.93
CA VAL A 36 14.29 20.83 -6.37
C VAL A 36 13.81 19.98 -5.20
N LEU A 37 14.46 20.05 -4.04
CA LEU A 37 14.13 19.19 -2.88
C LEU A 37 12.67 19.25 -2.44
N PRO A 38 11.98 20.39 -2.36
CA PRO A 38 10.57 20.46 -1.94
C PRO A 38 9.61 19.76 -2.93
N SER A 39 9.98 19.69 -4.21
CA SER A 39 9.10 19.14 -5.26
C SER A 39 8.99 17.61 -5.23
N LEU A 40 9.90 16.91 -4.56
CA LEU A 40 9.94 15.45 -4.53
C LEU A 40 8.99 14.82 -3.50
N GLY A 41 8.51 15.58 -2.51
CA GLY A 41 7.67 15.05 -1.43
C GLY A 41 6.30 14.56 -1.91
N GLY A 42 5.66 15.25 -2.82
CA GLY A 42 4.32 14.91 -3.32
C GLY A 42 4.26 13.60 -4.13
N PRO A 43 5.11 13.41 -5.16
CA PRO A 43 5.14 12.18 -5.94
C PRO A 43 5.44 10.93 -5.10
N LEU A 44 6.31 11.05 -4.09
CA LEU A 44 6.68 9.94 -3.22
C LEU A 44 5.53 9.52 -2.30
N ALA A 45 4.79 10.47 -1.73
CA ALA A 45 3.62 10.20 -0.90
C ALA A 45 2.52 9.49 -1.72
N LYS A 46 2.24 9.98 -2.94
CA LYS A 46 1.29 9.34 -3.85
C LYS A 46 1.68 7.89 -4.18
N ARG A 47 2.96 7.62 -4.43
CA ARG A 47 3.46 6.26 -4.70
C ARG A 47 3.33 5.35 -3.47
N ARG A 48 3.59 5.86 -2.27
CA ARG A 48 3.40 5.10 -1.02
C ARG A 48 1.94 4.72 -0.80
N LEU A 49 1.03 5.65 -1.00
CA LEU A 49 -0.40 5.40 -0.87
C LEU A 49 -0.91 4.40 -1.91
N SER A 50 -0.59 4.60 -3.18
CA SER A 50 -1.03 3.66 -4.23
C SER A 50 -0.39 2.28 -4.09
N GLY A 51 0.86 2.20 -3.63
CA GLY A 51 1.53 0.93 -3.31
C GLY A 51 0.83 0.20 -2.17
N ALA A 52 0.60 0.88 -1.04
CA ALA A 52 -0.11 0.28 0.10
C ALA A 52 -1.52 -0.19 -0.26
N ALA A 53 -2.24 0.57 -1.10
CA ALA A 53 -3.56 0.17 -1.57
C ALA A 53 -3.49 -1.04 -2.51
N GLY A 54 -2.48 -1.12 -3.36
CA GLY A 54 -2.21 -2.28 -4.20
C GLY A 54 -1.87 -3.53 -3.36
N ASP A 55 -1.03 -3.39 -2.34
CA ASP A 55 -0.67 -4.48 -1.44
C ASP A 55 -1.89 -5.01 -0.67
N LEU A 56 -2.74 -4.11 -0.15
CA LEU A 56 -3.99 -4.50 0.50
C LEU A 56 -4.94 -5.21 -0.47
N HIS A 57 -5.07 -4.70 -1.71
CA HIS A 57 -5.88 -5.35 -2.75
C HIS A 57 -5.39 -6.77 -3.06
N LEU A 58 -4.07 -6.96 -3.18
CA LEU A 58 -3.48 -8.28 -3.40
C LEU A 58 -3.69 -9.20 -2.20
N ALA A 59 -3.58 -8.69 -0.96
CA ALA A 59 -3.84 -9.44 0.25
C ALA A 59 -5.28 -9.95 0.30
N VAL A 60 -6.26 -9.12 -0.03
CA VAL A 60 -7.68 -9.50 -0.11
C VAL A 60 -7.88 -10.61 -1.14
N ARG A 61 -7.32 -10.45 -2.35
CA ARG A 61 -7.44 -11.48 -3.40
C ARG A 61 -6.83 -12.81 -2.99
N HIS A 62 -5.62 -12.77 -2.44
CA HIS A 62 -4.95 -13.98 -2.01
C HIS A 62 -5.71 -14.68 -0.87
N LEU A 63 -6.26 -13.91 0.07
CA LEU A 63 -7.02 -14.46 1.18
C LEU A 63 -8.32 -15.14 0.72
N GLN A 64 -9.00 -14.57 -0.27
CA GLN A 64 -10.15 -15.17 -0.93
C GLN A 64 -9.76 -16.52 -1.60
N GLU A 65 -8.65 -16.55 -2.33
CA GLU A 65 -8.13 -17.78 -2.93
C GLU A 65 -7.79 -18.85 -1.87
N VAL A 66 -7.14 -18.45 -0.77
CA VAL A 66 -6.79 -19.33 0.35
C VAL A 66 -8.05 -19.91 1.01
N ALA A 67 -9.11 -19.10 1.22
CA ALA A 67 -10.37 -19.54 1.80
C ALA A 67 -11.02 -20.64 0.96
N VAL A 68 -11.11 -20.45 -0.36
CA VAL A 68 -11.70 -21.43 -1.30
C VAL A 68 -10.86 -22.69 -1.41
N LEU A 69 -9.53 -22.56 -1.59
CA LEU A 69 -8.62 -23.69 -1.77
C LEU A 69 -8.55 -24.58 -0.54
N ASN A 70 -8.50 -23.99 0.65
CA ASN A 70 -8.43 -24.73 1.91
C ASN A 70 -9.82 -25.12 2.46
N ARG A 71 -10.90 -24.68 1.82
CA ARG A 71 -12.29 -24.86 2.29
C ARG A 71 -12.49 -24.43 3.74
N ARG A 72 -11.91 -23.29 4.10
CA ARG A 72 -11.97 -22.71 5.45
C ARG A 72 -12.29 -21.25 5.39
N THR A 73 -13.02 -20.79 6.40
CA THR A 73 -13.25 -19.36 6.57
C THR A 73 -11.95 -18.66 6.98
N CYS A 74 -11.59 -17.63 6.22
CA CYS A 74 -10.47 -16.72 6.53
C CYS A 74 -11.00 -15.35 6.87
N ARG A 75 -10.25 -14.56 7.63
CA ARG A 75 -10.55 -13.13 7.82
C ARG A 75 -9.32 -12.26 7.65
N LEU A 76 -9.53 -11.07 7.13
CA LEU A 76 -8.56 -10.01 7.13
C LEU A 76 -8.85 -9.10 8.31
N LEU A 77 -7.95 -9.10 9.28
CA LEU A 77 -8.02 -8.21 10.45
C LEU A 77 -7.30 -6.91 10.12
N LEU A 78 -8.01 -5.79 10.28
CA LEU A 78 -7.51 -4.44 10.02
C LEU A 78 -7.42 -3.69 11.36
N GLN A 79 -6.27 -3.10 11.62
CA GLN A 79 -6.01 -2.34 12.83
C GLN A 79 -5.57 -0.94 12.45
N PRO A 80 -6.40 0.09 12.69
CA PRO A 80 -6.00 1.48 12.48
C PRO A 80 -4.84 1.89 13.37
N ALA A 81 -4.17 2.95 12.98
CA ALA A 81 -3.12 3.57 13.81
C ALA A 81 -3.68 4.03 15.16
N THR A 82 -3.04 3.64 16.25
CA THR A 82 -3.45 4.01 17.59
C THR A 82 -2.23 4.30 18.45
N GLY A 83 -2.25 5.40 19.21
CA GLY A 83 -1.21 5.68 20.23
C GLY A 83 0.20 5.87 19.68
N GLY A 84 0.37 6.21 18.39
CA GLY A 84 1.68 6.38 17.75
C GLY A 84 2.15 5.15 16.99
N GLU A 85 1.45 4.02 17.06
CA GLU A 85 1.69 2.85 16.22
C GLU A 85 1.06 3.04 14.85
N ALA A 86 1.75 2.59 13.79
CA ALA A 86 1.21 2.59 12.44
C ALA A 86 0.07 1.59 12.28
N GLY A 87 -0.89 1.88 11.40
CA GLY A 87 -1.94 0.94 11.06
C GLY A 87 -1.35 -0.34 10.45
N ARG A 88 -1.99 -1.46 10.69
CA ARG A 88 -1.57 -2.78 10.17
C ARG A 88 -2.75 -3.64 9.78
N TYR A 89 -2.48 -4.65 8.96
CA TYR A 89 -3.44 -5.71 8.66
C TYR A 89 -2.77 -7.08 8.72
N ALA A 90 -3.56 -8.10 9.05
CA ALA A 90 -3.10 -9.47 9.14
C ALA A 90 -4.20 -10.44 8.69
N ALA A 91 -3.80 -11.55 8.13
CA ALA A 91 -4.71 -12.64 7.77
C ALA A 91 -4.80 -13.66 8.91
N GLU A 92 -6.00 -14.13 9.14
CA GLU A 92 -6.32 -15.17 10.12
C GLU A 92 -7.29 -16.18 9.53
N PHE A 93 -7.32 -17.39 10.04
CA PHE A 93 -8.33 -18.39 9.66
C PHE A 93 -9.02 -18.99 10.88
N ALA A 94 -10.27 -19.39 10.68
CA ALA A 94 -11.04 -20.06 11.72
C ALA A 94 -10.45 -21.43 12.03
N GLU A 95 -10.29 -21.74 13.30
CA GLU A 95 -9.83 -23.06 13.76
C GLU A 95 -10.94 -24.12 13.64
N VAL A 96 -12.21 -23.70 13.78
CA VAL A 96 -13.41 -24.57 13.66
C VAL A 96 -14.44 -23.90 12.76
N GLU A 97 -15.07 -24.67 11.89
CA GLU A 97 -15.78 -24.17 10.69
C GLU A 97 -17.22 -23.66 10.91
N LEU A 98 -17.81 -23.71 12.12
CA LEU A 98 -19.28 -23.59 12.21
C LEU A 98 -19.87 -22.63 13.24
N ASP A 99 -19.11 -21.98 14.12
CA ASP A 99 -19.70 -21.08 15.12
C ASP A 99 -19.20 -19.67 14.99
N ALA A 100 -20.12 -18.69 15.18
CA ALA A 100 -19.82 -17.27 15.19
C ALA A 100 -18.77 -16.88 16.27
N GLU A 101 -18.51 -17.76 17.22
CA GLU A 101 -17.49 -17.65 18.28
C GLU A 101 -16.20 -18.40 17.97
N SER A 102 -16.01 -18.90 16.75
CA SER A 102 -14.81 -19.65 16.36
C SER A 102 -13.54 -18.88 16.67
N ALA A 103 -12.61 -19.54 17.36
CA ALA A 103 -11.27 -19.00 17.56
C ALA A 103 -10.59 -18.78 16.21
N PHE A 104 -10.03 -17.62 15.99
CA PHE A 104 -9.22 -17.31 14.83
C PHE A 104 -7.75 -17.38 15.21
N SER A 105 -6.95 -18.00 14.38
CA SER A 105 -5.49 -18.05 14.54
C SER A 105 -4.81 -17.37 13.36
N THR A 106 -3.66 -16.76 13.63
CA THR A 106 -2.88 -16.06 12.60
C THR A 106 -2.49 -17.03 11.48
N LEU A 107 -2.78 -16.67 10.26
CA LEU A 107 -2.35 -17.40 9.07
C LEU A 107 -0.82 -17.28 8.92
N LYS A 108 -0.12 -18.38 9.11
CA LYS A 108 1.33 -18.46 8.86
C LYS A 108 1.59 -18.75 7.38
N ASP A 109 1.19 -17.83 6.54
CA ASP A 109 1.46 -17.88 5.11
C ASP A 109 2.54 -16.86 4.75
N ALA A 110 3.62 -17.32 4.12
CA ALA A 110 4.70 -16.45 3.67
C ALA A 110 4.25 -15.42 2.63
N ALA A 111 3.16 -15.69 1.91
CA ALA A 111 2.58 -14.78 0.92
C ALA A 111 1.68 -13.69 1.56
N LEU A 112 1.26 -13.88 2.82
CA LEU A 112 0.41 -12.94 3.57
C LEU A 112 0.99 -12.65 4.97
N PRO A 113 2.17 -12.06 5.07
CA PRO A 113 2.70 -11.64 6.36
C PRO A 113 1.83 -10.52 6.94
N ALA A 114 1.78 -10.42 8.26
CA ALA A 114 1.22 -9.24 8.91
C ALA A 114 1.97 -8.00 8.41
N THR A 115 1.24 -7.08 7.79
CA THR A 115 1.81 -5.94 7.07
C THR A 115 1.46 -4.64 7.79
N THR A 116 2.46 -3.81 8.01
CA THR A 116 2.32 -2.47 8.58
C THR A 116 2.24 -1.45 7.45
N LEU A 117 1.32 -0.50 7.55
CA LEU A 117 1.18 0.57 6.57
C LEU A 117 2.43 1.46 6.55
N PRO A 118 2.87 1.92 5.37
CA PRO A 118 4.01 2.82 5.27
C PRO A 118 3.73 4.18 5.92
N ALA A 119 4.79 4.84 6.35
CA ALA A 119 4.70 6.15 7.01
C ALA A 119 3.90 7.16 6.19
N GLY A 120 2.94 7.81 6.85
CA GLY A 120 2.04 8.80 6.25
C GLY A 120 0.79 8.20 5.60
N VAL A 121 0.66 6.88 5.52
CA VAL A 121 -0.55 6.19 5.06
C VAL A 121 -1.32 5.66 6.28
N ARG A 122 -2.63 5.86 6.29
CA ARG A 122 -3.53 5.37 7.34
C ARG A 122 -4.81 4.84 6.74
N PHE A 123 -5.50 3.99 7.48
CA PHE A 123 -6.88 3.63 7.15
C PHE A 123 -7.80 4.83 7.34
N GLY A 124 -8.79 4.98 6.47
CA GLY A 124 -9.94 5.84 6.68
C GLY A 124 -11.04 5.09 7.43
N ASP A 125 -12.25 5.66 7.42
CA ASP A 125 -13.41 5.05 8.05
C ASP A 125 -13.86 3.83 7.24
N PHE A 126 -13.85 2.65 7.88
CA PHE A 126 -14.29 1.42 7.26
C PHE A 126 -15.82 1.43 7.09
N GLN A 127 -16.27 0.94 5.95
CA GLN A 127 -17.68 0.65 5.74
C GLN A 127 -17.80 -0.87 5.57
N LEU A 128 -18.54 -1.49 6.47
CA LEU A 128 -18.66 -2.94 6.56
C LEU A 128 -20.16 -3.31 6.55
N ALA A 129 -20.48 -4.51 6.10
CA ALA A 129 -21.80 -5.06 6.34
C ALA A 129 -22.08 -5.12 7.87
N ALA A 130 -23.33 -4.92 8.28
CA ALA A 130 -23.73 -4.59 9.64
C ALA A 130 -23.23 -5.51 10.76
N ASP A 131 -22.77 -6.71 10.45
CA ASP A 131 -22.33 -7.71 11.45
C ASP A 131 -20.80 -7.82 11.61
N ALA A 132 -20.03 -7.08 10.81
CA ALA A 132 -18.57 -7.23 10.78
C ALA A 132 -17.84 -6.53 11.94
N ASP A 133 -18.44 -5.50 12.53
CA ASP A 133 -17.86 -4.74 13.63
C ASP A 133 -17.88 -5.49 14.98
N ALA A 134 -18.74 -6.50 15.13
CA ALA A 134 -18.96 -7.26 16.37
C ALA A 134 -18.15 -8.58 16.43
N ALA A 135 -17.26 -8.83 15.48
CA ALA A 135 -16.53 -10.09 15.42
C ALA A 135 -15.57 -10.26 16.63
N PRO A 136 -15.55 -11.43 17.30
CA PRO A 136 -14.66 -11.69 18.42
C PRO A 136 -13.19 -11.47 18.06
N GLY A 137 -12.45 -10.81 18.96
CA GLY A 137 -11.01 -10.59 18.79
C GLY A 137 -10.63 -9.41 17.89
N VAL A 138 -11.59 -8.62 17.40
CA VAL A 138 -11.31 -7.37 16.68
C VAL A 138 -10.95 -6.28 17.68
N PRO A 139 -9.79 -5.60 17.55
CA PRO A 139 -9.42 -4.49 18.41
C PRO A 139 -10.40 -3.31 18.27
N ARG A 140 -10.52 -2.49 19.30
CA ARG A 140 -11.36 -1.29 19.26
C ARG A 140 -10.95 -0.39 18.08
N GLY A 141 -11.95 -0.01 17.27
CA GLY A 141 -11.74 0.78 16.06
C GLY A 141 -11.10 0.02 14.90
N GLY A 142 -10.84 -1.28 15.08
CA GLY A 142 -10.44 -2.17 13.99
C GLY A 142 -11.64 -2.70 13.23
N ALA A 143 -11.36 -3.45 12.17
CA ALA A 143 -12.34 -4.11 11.35
C ALA A 143 -11.88 -5.52 10.98
N ALA A 144 -12.83 -6.40 10.69
CA ALA A 144 -12.53 -7.71 10.14
C ALA A 144 -13.42 -7.98 8.93
N VAL A 145 -12.84 -8.47 7.85
CA VAL A 145 -13.56 -8.90 6.64
C VAL A 145 -13.37 -10.39 6.48
N ARG A 146 -14.45 -11.15 6.49
CA ARG A 146 -14.45 -12.61 6.36
C ARG A 146 -14.57 -13.02 4.90
N PHE A 147 -13.88 -14.09 4.56
CA PHE A 147 -13.92 -14.77 3.26
C PHE A 147 -14.30 -16.23 3.51
N PHE A 148 -15.34 -16.70 2.84
CA PHE A 148 -15.91 -18.00 3.09
C PHE A 148 -15.42 -19.04 2.07
N ALA A 149 -15.51 -20.31 2.45
CA ALA A 149 -15.09 -21.44 1.64
C ALA A 149 -15.84 -21.55 0.30
N ASP A 150 -17.05 -21.01 0.22
CA ASP A 150 -17.88 -20.97 -1.01
C ASP A 150 -17.49 -19.85 -1.98
N GLY A 151 -16.49 -19.02 -1.61
CA GLY A 151 -16.01 -17.89 -2.39
C GLY A 151 -16.75 -16.59 -2.13
N THR A 152 -17.74 -16.58 -1.26
CA THR A 152 -18.40 -15.34 -0.79
C THR A 152 -17.53 -14.60 0.23
N ALA A 153 -17.88 -13.36 0.57
CA ALA A 153 -17.19 -12.57 1.58
C ALA A 153 -18.13 -11.58 2.27
N ASP A 154 -17.68 -10.98 3.36
CA ASP A 154 -18.36 -9.80 3.90
C ASP A 154 -18.17 -8.62 2.94
N ALA A 155 -19.26 -7.91 2.66
CA ALA A 155 -19.18 -6.68 1.87
C ALA A 155 -18.42 -5.61 2.65
N ALA A 156 -17.42 -5.00 2.03
CA ALA A 156 -16.58 -4.02 2.70
C ALA A 156 -16.05 -2.94 1.75
N VAL A 157 -15.87 -1.73 2.27
CA VAL A 157 -15.06 -0.67 1.68
C VAL A 157 -13.93 -0.35 2.65
N LEU A 158 -12.71 -0.51 2.18
CA LEU A 158 -11.48 -0.34 2.96
C LEU A 158 -10.68 0.84 2.40
N PRO A 159 -10.92 2.08 2.89
CA PRO A 159 -10.22 3.25 2.40
C PRO A 159 -8.83 3.39 3.05
N LEU A 160 -7.85 3.79 2.23
CA LEU A 160 -6.53 4.24 2.67
C LEU A 160 -6.32 5.70 2.25
N THR A 161 -5.68 6.46 3.10
CA THR A 161 -5.43 7.89 2.83
C THR A 161 -4.07 8.33 3.35
N ASP A 162 -3.48 9.32 2.66
CA ASP A 162 -2.32 10.08 3.13
C ASP A 162 -2.70 11.48 3.64
N GLY A 163 -4.03 11.74 3.76
CA GLY A 163 -4.60 13.04 4.13
C GLY A 163 -4.80 14.00 2.95
N ARG A 164 -4.35 13.65 1.73
CA ARG A 164 -4.53 14.43 0.49
C ARG A 164 -5.30 13.66 -0.56
N ALA A 165 -5.09 12.38 -0.63
CA ALA A 165 -5.74 11.48 -1.57
C ALA A 165 -6.28 10.25 -0.83
N VAL A 166 -7.24 9.59 -1.44
CA VAL A 166 -7.84 8.34 -0.95
C VAL A 166 -7.79 7.29 -2.04
N TRP A 167 -7.53 6.06 -1.63
CA TRP A 167 -7.74 4.86 -2.42
C TRP A 167 -8.63 3.91 -1.63
N SER A 168 -9.61 3.32 -2.27
CA SER A 168 -10.55 2.40 -1.64
C SER A 168 -10.44 1.00 -2.24
N VAL A 169 -10.32 0.00 -1.39
CA VAL A 169 -10.43 -1.41 -1.77
C VAL A 169 -11.85 -1.86 -1.43
N LEU A 170 -12.62 -2.22 -2.45
CA LEU A 170 -13.99 -2.72 -2.32
C LEU A 170 -13.96 -4.23 -2.34
N VAL A 171 -14.70 -4.86 -1.44
CA VAL A 171 -14.89 -6.31 -1.39
C VAL A 171 -16.34 -6.64 -1.72
N SER A 172 -16.55 -7.40 -2.78
CA SER A 172 -17.88 -7.81 -3.22
C SER A 172 -18.35 -9.04 -2.42
N PRO A 173 -19.58 -9.03 -1.87
CA PRO A 173 -20.08 -10.15 -1.08
C PRO A 173 -20.32 -11.41 -1.90
N ASN A 174 -20.72 -11.30 -3.15
CA ASN A 174 -21.17 -12.44 -3.95
C ASN A 174 -20.06 -13.39 -4.40
N ASN A 175 -18.82 -12.88 -4.50
CA ASN A 175 -17.71 -13.64 -5.07
C ASN A 175 -16.36 -13.33 -4.38
N GLY A 176 -16.37 -12.58 -3.29
CA GLY A 176 -15.16 -12.19 -2.55
C GLY A 176 -14.14 -11.37 -3.36
N ARG A 177 -14.50 -10.93 -4.58
CA ARG A 177 -13.57 -10.19 -5.43
C ARG A 177 -13.30 -8.81 -4.88
N ALA A 178 -12.02 -8.41 -4.95
CA ALA A 178 -11.59 -7.07 -4.61
C ALA A 178 -11.52 -6.18 -5.86
N ARG A 179 -11.91 -4.91 -5.72
CA ARG A 179 -11.68 -3.84 -6.71
C ARG A 179 -10.93 -2.70 -6.04
N LEU A 180 -9.93 -2.16 -6.74
CA LEU A 180 -9.18 -1.01 -6.28
C LEU A 180 -9.65 0.23 -7.04
N ILE A 181 -10.12 1.25 -6.31
CA ILE A 181 -10.67 2.49 -6.86
C ILE A 181 -9.92 3.69 -6.27
N ALA A 182 -9.55 4.64 -7.13
CA ALA A 182 -9.00 5.91 -6.69
C ALA A 182 -10.15 6.82 -6.27
N GLY A 183 -10.18 7.24 -5.01
CA GLY A 183 -11.20 8.11 -4.44
C GLY A 183 -11.92 7.49 -3.24
N VAL A 184 -12.83 8.27 -2.69
CA VAL A 184 -13.75 7.84 -1.63
C VAL A 184 -14.90 7.10 -2.27
N VAL A 185 -15.29 6.00 -1.67
CA VAL A 185 -16.50 5.25 -2.02
C VAL A 185 -17.37 5.23 -0.78
N ASP A 186 -18.58 5.76 -0.90
CA ASP A 186 -19.49 5.96 0.23
C ASP A 186 -20.54 4.85 0.35
N GLU A 187 -20.53 3.88 -0.57
CA GLU A 187 -21.52 2.81 -0.60
C GLU A 187 -20.85 1.44 -0.62
N VAL A 188 -21.29 0.59 0.29
CA VAL A 188 -20.84 -0.81 0.35
C VAL A 188 -21.43 -1.55 -0.85
N PRO A 189 -20.65 -2.35 -1.60
CA PRO A 189 -21.17 -3.10 -2.74
C PRO A 189 -22.40 -3.92 -2.37
N GLY A 190 -23.54 -3.58 -2.97
CA GLY A 190 -24.78 -4.34 -2.83
C GLY A 190 -24.67 -5.69 -3.54
N GLY A 191 -25.37 -6.71 -3.03
CA GLY A 191 -25.44 -7.98 -3.72
C GLY A 191 -26.18 -7.83 -5.07
N ARG A 192 -25.56 -8.24 -6.15
CA ARG A 192 -26.10 -8.54 -7.49
C ARG A 192 -26.22 -7.42 -8.53
N GLU A 193 -26.36 -6.15 -8.16
CA GLU A 193 -26.62 -5.07 -9.16
C GLU A 193 -25.37 -4.30 -9.62
N ASP A 194 -24.24 -4.35 -8.88
CA ASP A 194 -23.09 -3.48 -9.12
C ASP A 194 -21.94 -4.12 -9.94
N LEU A 195 -22.17 -5.24 -10.63
CA LEU A 195 -21.13 -5.96 -11.35
C LEU A 195 -21.08 -5.73 -12.86
N ASP A 196 -21.98 -4.91 -13.42
CA ASP A 196 -22.14 -4.68 -14.87
C ASP A 196 -21.59 -3.33 -15.36
N LEU A 197 -20.53 -2.76 -14.73
CA LEU A 197 -19.82 -1.57 -15.24
C LEU A 197 -18.33 -1.83 -15.42
#